data_8ca87c62793683e6602d75c8c417308c
#
_entry.id   8ca87c62793683e6602d75c8c417308c
#
_cell.length_a   1.000
_cell.length_b   1.000
_cell.length_c   1.000
_cell.angle_alpha   90.00
_cell.angle_beta   90.00
_cell.angle_gamma   90.00
#
_symmetry.space_group_name_H-M   'P 1'
#
loop_
_entity.id
_entity.type
_entity.pdbx_description
1 polymer ?
#
loop_
_entity_poly.entity_id
_entity_poly.type
_entity_poly.pdbx_seq_one_letter_code
_entity_poly.pdbx_strand_id
1 'polypeptide(L)'
;TYIKVPVVPEGLKAIRMLSAEGYLITATAIYTPMQAFLAAKAGADFAAPYVNRIDNLGADGVETAKTIHDMFVKNNCKTEVLAASFKNARQVSELCRYGVGGVTVGADLIKSFLQNDSVTAAVDAFCADFAGLCGKEKTMSDIFL
;
A
#
# COMPACT_ATOMS: atom_id res chain seq x y z
N THR A 1 -0.21 17.59 -5.70
CA THR A 1 -1.00 17.20 -4.50
C THR A 1 -2.31 16.58 -4.95
N TYR A 2 -2.76 15.51 -4.30
CA TYR A 2 -4.04 14.86 -4.58
C TYR A 2 -5.09 15.32 -3.56
N ILE A 3 -6.30 15.62 -4.05
CA ILE A 3 -7.46 15.90 -3.21
C ILE A 3 -8.11 14.57 -2.83
N LYS A 4 -8.33 14.34 -1.54
CA LYS A 4 -8.93 13.10 -1.05
C LYS A 4 -10.43 13.30 -0.80
N VAL A 5 -11.28 12.56 -1.55
CA VAL A 5 -12.73 12.70 -1.53
C VAL A 5 -13.39 11.36 -1.17
N PRO A 6 -14.30 11.29 -0.16
CA PRO A 6 -14.97 10.04 0.19
C PRO A 6 -16.02 9.66 -0.86
N VAL A 7 -16.19 8.35 -1.10
CA VAL A 7 -17.17 7.83 -2.07
C VAL A 7 -18.55 7.74 -1.43
N VAL A 8 -19.23 8.86 -1.47
CA VAL A 8 -20.65 9.03 -1.13
C VAL A 8 -21.35 9.78 -2.28
N PRO A 9 -22.68 9.87 -2.36
CA PRO A 9 -23.36 10.55 -3.48
C PRO A 9 -22.82 11.95 -3.78
N GLU A 10 -22.65 12.78 -2.76
CA GLU A 10 -22.11 14.14 -2.92
C GLU A 10 -20.60 14.12 -3.24
N GLY A 11 -19.87 13.14 -2.69
CA GLY A 11 -18.46 12.94 -3.02
C GLY A 11 -18.25 12.58 -4.50
N LEU A 12 -19.09 11.74 -5.09
CA LEU A 12 -19.03 11.41 -6.52
C LEU A 12 -19.28 12.63 -7.41
N LYS A 13 -20.22 13.51 -7.02
CA LYS A 13 -20.44 14.80 -7.72
C LYS A 13 -19.19 15.68 -7.61
N ALA A 14 -18.60 15.79 -6.42
CA ALA A 14 -17.39 16.57 -6.20
C ALA A 14 -16.20 16.02 -7.03
N ILE A 15 -15.99 14.68 -7.05
CA ILE A 15 -14.97 14.04 -7.88
C ILE A 15 -15.14 14.44 -9.34
N ARG A 16 -16.36 14.36 -9.87
CA ARG A 16 -16.62 14.71 -11.27
C ARG A 16 -16.32 16.18 -11.58
N MET A 17 -16.72 17.09 -10.71
CA MET A 17 -16.48 18.53 -10.88
C MET A 17 -14.98 18.85 -10.81
N LEU A 18 -14.30 18.38 -9.79
CA LEU A 18 -12.86 18.62 -9.58
C LEU A 18 -12.01 17.98 -10.70
N SER A 19 -12.37 16.78 -11.15
CA SER A 19 -11.71 16.13 -12.28
C SER A 19 -11.86 16.94 -13.57
N ALA A 20 -13.03 17.51 -13.83
CA ALA A 20 -13.25 18.37 -14.99
C ALA A 20 -12.44 19.68 -14.94
N GLU A 21 -12.07 20.14 -13.74
CA GLU A 21 -11.20 21.30 -13.51
C GLU A 21 -9.70 20.93 -13.51
N GLY A 22 -9.35 19.64 -13.70
CA GLY A 22 -7.97 19.18 -13.81
C GLY A 22 -7.29 18.89 -12.47
N TYR A 23 -8.03 18.80 -11.37
CA TYR A 23 -7.48 18.40 -10.08
C TYR A 23 -7.21 16.90 -10.04
N LEU A 24 -6.11 16.51 -9.38
CA LEU A 24 -5.78 15.11 -9.11
C LEU A 24 -6.54 14.61 -7.88
N ILE A 25 -7.21 13.45 -7.98
CA ILE A 25 -8.16 12.99 -6.97
C ILE A 25 -7.85 11.57 -6.52
N THR A 26 -7.84 11.39 -5.19
CA THR A 26 -7.90 10.07 -4.55
C THR A 26 -9.29 9.85 -3.96
N ALA A 27 -10.07 8.97 -4.54
CA ALA A 27 -11.34 8.52 -3.96
C ALA A 27 -11.06 7.63 -2.75
N THR A 28 -11.73 7.87 -1.63
CA THR A 28 -11.46 7.20 -0.35
C THR A 28 -12.74 6.70 0.33
N ALA A 29 -12.61 6.04 1.48
CA ALA A 29 -13.70 5.36 2.18
C ALA A 29 -14.40 4.31 1.29
N ILE A 30 -13.60 3.52 0.59
CA ILE A 30 -14.07 2.48 -0.32
C ILE A 30 -14.06 1.13 0.40
N TYR A 31 -15.18 0.46 0.39
CA TYR A 31 -15.41 -0.85 1.01
C TYR A 31 -15.92 -1.90 0.01
N THR A 32 -16.36 -1.48 -1.17
CA THR A 32 -16.88 -2.39 -2.20
C THR A 32 -16.31 -2.08 -3.58
N PRO A 33 -16.21 -3.07 -4.48
CA PRO A 33 -15.75 -2.86 -5.84
C PRO A 33 -16.59 -1.84 -6.63
N MET A 34 -17.90 -1.85 -6.42
CA MET A 34 -18.78 -0.90 -7.13
C MET A 34 -18.56 0.55 -6.72
N GLN A 35 -18.25 0.84 -5.45
CA GLN A 35 -17.87 2.19 -5.02
C GLN A 35 -16.63 2.67 -5.77
N ALA A 36 -15.61 1.82 -5.87
CA ALA A 36 -14.37 2.13 -6.61
C ALA A 36 -14.66 2.38 -8.10
N PHE A 37 -15.49 1.54 -8.71
CA PHE A 37 -15.85 1.67 -10.12
C PHE A 37 -16.61 2.97 -10.42
N LEU A 38 -17.55 3.35 -9.57
CA LEU A 38 -18.27 4.62 -9.69
C LEU A 38 -17.31 5.82 -9.54
N ALA A 39 -16.36 5.75 -8.61
CA ALA A 39 -15.34 6.80 -8.45
C ALA A 39 -14.45 6.91 -9.70
N ALA A 40 -14.07 5.80 -10.30
CA ALA A 40 -13.32 5.77 -11.55
C ALA A 40 -14.10 6.42 -12.70
N LYS A 41 -15.39 6.10 -12.83
CA LYS A 41 -16.26 6.71 -13.84
C LYS A 41 -16.53 8.20 -13.60
N ALA A 42 -16.43 8.66 -12.33
CA ALA A 42 -16.50 10.08 -11.99
C ALA A 42 -15.19 10.84 -12.30
N GLY A 43 -14.07 10.14 -12.50
CA GLY A 43 -12.79 10.74 -12.92
C GLY A 43 -11.74 10.78 -11.81
N ALA A 44 -11.82 9.93 -10.78
CA ALA A 44 -10.75 9.78 -9.80
C ALA A 44 -9.50 9.17 -10.43
N ASP A 45 -8.31 9.66 -10.05
CA ASP A 45 -7.02 9.10 -10.46
C ASP A 45 -6.67 7.85 -9.64
N PHE A 46 -6.98 7.88 -8.35
CA PHE A 46 -6.81 6.75 -7.45
C PHE A 46 -8.08 6.38 -6.71
N ALA A 47 -8.27 5.08 -6.48
CA ALA A 47 -9.29 4.52 -5.60
C ALA A 47 -8.60 3.83 -4.41
N ALA A 48 -8.93 4.26 -3.19
CA ALA A 48 -8.29 3.79 -1.96
C ALA A 48 -9.23 2.86 -1.13
N PRO A 49 -9.28 1.54 -1.43
CA PRO A 49 -10.00 0.58 -0.61
C PRO A 49 -9.33 0.41 0.75
N TYR A 50 -10.15 0.27 1.80
CA TYR A 50 -9.69 0.12 3.18
C TYR A 50 -9.58 -1.35 3.58
N VAL A 51 -8.46 -1.99 3.22
CA VAL A 51 -8.25 -3.45 3.31
C VAL A 51 -8.61 -4.01 4.70
N ASN A 52 -7.93 -3.56 5.75
CA ASN A 52 -8.19 -4.09 7.09
C ASN A 52 -9.57 -3.73 7.64
N ARG A 53 -10.15 -2.60 7.24
CA ARG A 53 -11.51 -2.26 7.67
C ARG A 53 -12.55 -3.14 7.00
N ILE A 54 -12.31 -3.57 5.76
CA ILE A 54 -13.14 -4.54 5.05
C ILE A 54 -13.06 -5.90 5.76
N ASP A 55 -11.84 -6.34 6.15
CA ASP A 55 -11.65 -7.57 6.93
C ASP A 55 -12.45 -7.52 8.25
N ASN A 56 -12.42 -6.38 8.95
CA ASN A 56 -13.17 -6.18 10.19
C ASN A 56 -14.70 -6.24 10.02
N LEU A 57 -15.19 -6.07 8.81
CA LEU A 57 -16.61 -6.24 8.47
C LEU A 57 -16.96 -7.68 8.03
N GLY A 58 -16.00 -8.62 8.09
CA GLY A 58 -16.20 -10.02 7.75
C GLY A 58 -16.07 -10.34 6.26
N ALA A 59 -15.58 -9.40 5.45
CA ALA A 59 -15.25 -9.61 4.03
C ALA A 59 -13.73 -9.71 3.84
N ASP A 60 -13.27 -10.19 2.69
CA ASP A 60 -11.84 -10.23 2.36
C ASP A 60 -11.41 -8.92 1.70
N GLY A 61 -10.66 -8.10 2.44
CA GLY A 61 -10.19 -6.79 1.96
C GLY A 61 -9.11 -6.89 0.88
N VAL A 62 -8.27 -7.92 0.93
CA VAL A 62 -7.25 -8.19 -0.09
C VAL A 62 -7.94 -8.59 -1.40
N GLU A 63 -8.86 -9.54 -1.37
CA GLU A 63 -9.61 -9.95 -2.55
C GLU A 63 -10.49 -8.83 -3.10
N THR A 64 -11.05 -7.99 -2.23
CA THR A 64 -11.78 -6.79 -2.65
C THR A 64 -10.89 -5.84 -3.44
N ALA A 65 -9.65 -5.57 -2.96
CA ALA A 65 -8.70 -4.69 -3.67
C ALA A 65 -8.25 -5.29 -5.01
N LYS A 66 -8.02 -6.60 -5.09
CA LYS A 66 -7.71 -7.31 -6.34
C LYS A 66 -8.87 -7.22 -7.32
N THR A 67 -10.09 -7.46 -6.86
CA THR A 67 -11.32 -7.34 -7.68
C THR A 67 -11.45 -5.93 -8.26
N ILE A 68 -11.18 -4.88 -7.47
CA ILE A 68 -11.19 -3.49 -7.94
C ILE A 68 -10.16 -3.30 -9.05
N HIS A 69 -8.93 -3.78 -8.84
CA HIS A 69 -7.86 -3.70 -9.84
C HIS A 69 -8.28 -4.38 -11.15
N ASP A 70 -8.78 -5.59 -11.08
CA ASP A 70 -9.25 -6.35 -12.25
C ASP A 70 -10.38 -5.63 -13.00
N MET A 71 -11.34 -5.05 -12.26
CA MET A 71 -12.41 -4.27 -12.85
C MET A 71 -11.86 -3.04 -13.60
N PHE A 72 -10.85 -2.37 -13.06
CA PHE A 72 -10.24 -1.22 -13.73
C PHE A 72 -9.51 -1.64 -15.01
N VAL A 73 -8.72 -2.69 -14.95
CA VAL A 73 -8.01 -3.25 -16.12
C VAL A 73 -8.99 -3.68 -17.21
N LYS A 74 -9.99 -4.51 -16.86
CA LYS A 74 -10.98 -5.05 -17.81
C LYS A 74 -11.85 -3.98 -18.47
N ASN A 75 -12.05 -2.85 -17.80
CA ASN A 75 -12.87 -1.74 -18.30
C ASN A 75 -12.04 -0.57 -18.83
N ASN A 76 -10.72 -0.74 -19.00
CA ASN A 76 -9.79 0.29 -19.46
C ASN A 76 -9.94 1.61 -18.69
N CYS A 77 -10.13 1.52 -17.36
CA CYS A 77 -10.14 2.69 -16.49
C CYS A 77 -8.70 3.23 -16.36
N LYS A 78 -8.54 4.55 -16.35
CA LYS A 78 -7.26 5.20 -16.06
C LYS A 78 -6.95 5.24 -14.56
N THR A 79 -7.97 5.03 -13.75
CA THR A 79 -7.89 5.01 -12.28
C THR A 79 -7.06 3.81 -11.82
N GLU A 80 -6.17 4.03 -10.87
CA GLU A 80 -5.40 2.97 -10.24
C GLU A 80 -5.86 2.70 -8.79
N VAL A 81 -5.58 1.48 -8.32
CA VAL A 81 -5.79 1.16 -6.91
C VAL A 81 -4.66 1.75 -6.08
N LEU A 82 -5.01 2.50 -5.02
CA LEU A 82 -4.10 2.93 -3.96
C LEU A 82 -4.60 2.33 -2.64
N ALA A 83 -4.33 1.05 -2.42
CA ALA A 83 -4.85 0.33 -1.26
C ALA A 83 -4.34 0.91 0.06
N ALA A 84 -5.21 0.97 1.06
CA ALA A 84 -4.96 1.64 2.32
C ALA A 84 -5.51 0.84 3.52
N SER A 85 -5.18 1.30 4.75
CA SER A 85 -5.68 0.68 5.97
C SER A 85 -5.19 -0.75 6.13
N PHE A 86 -3.89 -0.92 6.26
CA PHE A 86 -3.26 -2.22 6.52
C PHE A 86 -3.02 -2.46 8.01
N LYS A 87 -3.07 -3.71 8.43
CA LYS A 87 -2.78 -4.13 9.81
C LYS A 87 -1.57 -5.05 9.92
N ASN A 88 -1.24 -5.77 8.87
CA ASN A 88 -0.14 -6.74 8.88
C ASN A 88 0.57 -6.81 7.51
N ALA A 89 1.79 -7.37 7.54
CA ALA A 89 2.66 -7.50 6.38
C ALA A 89 2.06 -8.38 5.27
N ARG A 90 1.24 -9.39 5.64
CA ARG A 90 0.63 -10.30 4.66
C ARG A 90 -0.29 -9.56 3.70
N GLN A 91 -1.17 -8.70 4.23
CA GLN A 91 -2.10 -7.90 3.40
C GLN A 91 -1.33 -7.06 2.36
N VAL A 92 -0.24 -6.41 2.77
CA VAL A 92 0.60 -5.59 1.88
C VAL A 92 1.30 -6.48 0.84
N SER A 93 1.97 -7.55 1.30
CA SER A 93 2.73 -8.46 0.45
C SER A 93 1.86 -9.11 -0.64
N GLU A 94 0.64 -9.54 -0.29
CA GLU A 94 -0.28 -10.13 -1.26
C GLU A 94 -0.70 -9.15 -2.36
N LEU A 95 -0.95 -7.89 -2.02
CA LEU A 95 -1.32 -6.87 -3.00
C LEU A 95 -0.13 -6.43 -3.85
N CYS A 96 1.06 -6.30 -3.26
CA CYS A 96 2.29 -6.04 -4.01
C CYS A 96 2.59 -7.17 -5.00
N ARG A 97 2.45 -8.43 -4.58
CA ARG A 97 2.63 -9.60 -5.46
C ARG A 97 1.61 -9.65 -6.59
N TYR A 98 0.39 -9.23 -6.33
CA TYR A 98 -0.66 -9.16 -7.34
C TYR A 98 -0.41 -8.06 -8.37
N GLY A 99 0.25 -6.98 -7.99
CA GLY A 99 0.58 -5.86 -8.85
C GLY A 99 -0.50 -4.79 -8.91
N VAL A 100 -1.20 -4.53 -7.81
CA VAL A 100 -2.09 -3.36 -7.72
C VAL A 100 -1.28 -2.06 -7.86
N GLY A 101 -1.89 -0.97 -8.32
CA GLY A 101 -1.20 0.28 -8.62
C GLY A 101 -0.34 0.84 -7.50
N GLY A 102 -0.81 0.80 -6.25
CA GLY A 102 -0.02 1.24 -5.10
C GLY A 102 -0.64 0.89 -3.75
N VAL A 103 0.17 1.09 -2.71
CA VAL A 103 -0.25 0.92 -1.32
C VAL A 103 0.19 2.10 -0.46
N THR A 104 -0.62 2.52 0.50
CA THR A 104 -0.25 3.50 1.51
C THR A 104 -0.16 2.81 2.87
N VAL A 105 1.02 2.82 3.48
CA VAL A 105 1.38 2.02 4.65
C VAL A 105 1.92 2.92 5.76
N GLY A 106 1.53 2.67 6.99
CA GLY A 106 2.08 3.37 8.16
C GLY A 106 3.54 2.99 8.43
N ALA A 107 4.32 3.94 8.95
CA ALA A 107 5.74 3.74 9.24
C ALA A 107 6.01 2.54 10.17
N ASP A 108 5.13 2.31 11.15
CA ASP A 108 5.27 1.20 12.09
C ASP A 108 5.14 -0.16 11.40
N LEU A 109 4.25 -0.27 10.41
CA LEU A 109 4.11 -1.49 9.63
C LEU A 109 5.33 -1.69 8.70
N ILE A 110 5.88 -0.63 8.12
CA ILE A 110 7.13 -0.70 7.34
C ILE A 110 8.28 -1.19 8.21
N LYS A 111 8.42 -0.66 9.42
CA LYS A 111 9.43 -1.14 10.39
C LYS A 111 9.28 -2.63 10.67
N SER A 112 8.04 -3.11 10.84
CA SER A 112 7.79 -4.53 11.11
C SER A 112 8.21 -5.47 9.97
N PHE A 113 8.35 -5.00 8.74
CA PHE A 113 8.86 -5.81 7.63
C PHE A 113 10.35 -6.15 7.78
N LEU A 114 11.08 -5.29 8.50
CA LEU A 114 12.53 -5.42 8.73
C LEU A 114 12.86 -6.01 10.12
N GLN A 115 11.92 -5.96 11.05
CA GLN A 115 12.06 -6.50 12.40
C GLN A 115 11.77 -8.00 12.39
N ASN A 116 12.85 -8.79 12.32
CA ASN A 116 12.79 -10.25 12.37
C ASN A 116 13.95 -10.74 13.23
N ASP A 117 13.63 -11.48 14.30
CA ASP A 117 14.63 -12.00 15.26
C ASP A 117 15.69 -12.86 14.55
N SER A 118 15.31 -13.60 13.50
CA SER A 118 16.26 -14.37 12.72
C SER A 118 17.26 -13.50 11.96
N VAL A 119 16.83 -12.35 11.45
CA VAL A 119 17.73 -11.39 10.81
C VAL A 119 18.66 -10.76 11.83
N THR A 120 18.15 -10.37 12.99
CA THR A 120 18.97 -9.83 14.09
C THR A 120 20.03 -10.83 14.51
N ALA A 121 19.65 -12.08 14.76
CA ALA A 121 20.59 -13.15 15.15
C ALA A 121 21.66 -13.40 14.06
N ALA A 122 21.28 -13.36 12.78
CA ALA A 122 22.24 -13.50 11.68
C ALA A 122 23.23 -12.33 11.62
N VAL A 123 22.75 -11.09 11.78
CA VAL A 123 23.61 -9.90 11.84
C VAL A 123 24.57 -9.95 13.01
N ASP A 124 24.09 -10.33 14.19
CA ASP A 124 24.93 -10.47 15.38
C ASP A 124 26.02 -11.53 15.19
N ALA A 125 25.68 -12.68 14.56
CA ALA A 125 26.65 -13.71 14.22
C ALA A 125 27.71 -13.18 13.24
N PHE A 126 27.31 -12.48 12.17
CA PHE A 126 28.26 -11.87 11.21
C PHE A 126 29.19 -10.85 11.88
N CYS A 127 28.66 -10.02 12.78
CA CYS A 127 29.45 -9.08 13.54
C CYS A 127 30.46 -9.78 14.48
N ALA A 128 30.05 -10.89 15.14
CA ALA A 128 30.92 -11.67 15.99
C ALA A 128 32.04 -12.36 15.20
N ASP A 129 31.72 -12.95 14.05
CA ASP A 129 32.71 -13.58 13.15
C ASP A 129 33.73 -12.55 12.64
N PHE A 130 33.25 -11.40 12.21
CA PHE A 130 34.13 -10.28 11.78
C PHE A 130 35.05 -9.82 12.92
N ALA A 131 34.50 -9.60 14.11
CA ALA A 131 35.28 -9.19 15.27
C ALA A 131 36.32 -10.25 15.70
N GLY A 132 36.00 -11.54 15.51
CA GLY A 132 36.92 -12.67 15.77
C GLY A 132 38.10 -12.69 14.79
N LEU A 133 37.87 -12.34 13.52
CA LEU A 133 38.89 -12.33 12.47
C LEU A 133 39.74 -11.04 12.47
N CYS A 134 39.12 -9.91 12.68
CA CYS A 134 39.72 -8.60 12.42
C CYS A 134 39.98 -7.76 13.68
N GLY A 135 39.38 -8.14 14.81
CA GLY A 135 39.41 -7.39 16.06
C GLY A 135 38.13 -6.60 16.34
N LYS A 136 37.77 -6.49 17.64
CA LYS A 136 36.45 -5.95 18.07
C LYS A 136 36.19 -4.47 17.75
N GLU A 137 37.22 -3.69 17.50
CA GLU A 137 37.11 -2.25 17.27
C GLU A 137 37.38 -1.86 15.81
N LYS A 138 37.49 -2.84 14.91
CA LYS A 138 37.72 -2.59 13.49
C LYS A 138 36.44 -2.65 12.67
N THR A 139 36.39 -1.83 11.65
CA THR A 139 35.37 -1.82 10.61
C THR A 139 35.93 -2.34 9.30
N MET A 140 35.08 -2.60 8.31
CA MET A 140 35.53 -2.99 6.96
C MET A 140 36.48 -1.94 6.36
N SER A 141 36.27 -0.66 6.65
CA SER A 141 37.13 0.42 6.16
C SER A 141 38.56 0.37 6.72
N ASP A 142 38.76 -0.24 7.89
CA ASP A 142 40.09 -0.36 8.54
C ASP A 142 40.92 -1.52 7.98
N ILE A 143 40.34 -2.34 7.08
CA ILE A 143 40.98 -3.55 6.54
C ILE A 143 41.42 -3.35 5.08
N PHE A 144 40.72 -2.47 4.36
CA PHE A 144 40.98 -2.22 2.93
C PHE A 144 41.76 -0.92 2.66
N LEU A 145 42.36 -0.33 3.69
CA LEU A 145 43.37 0.71 3.62
C LEU A 145 44.76 0.12 3.86
#